data_60d95b563003c3b366fb68766f4c1ee0
#
_entry.id   60d95b563003c3b366fb68766f4c1ee0
#
_cell.length_a   1.000
_cell.length_b   1.000
_cell.length_c   1.000
_cell.angle_alpha   90.00
_cell.angle_beta   90.00
_cell.angle_gamma   90.00
#
_symmetry.space_group_name_H-M   'P 1'
#
loop_
_entity.id
_entity.type
_entity.pdbx_description
1 polymer ?
#
loop_
_entity_poly.entity_id
_entity_poly.type
_entity_poly.pdbx_seq_one_letter_code
_entity_poly.pdbx_strand_id
1 'polypeptide(L)'
;MTKKIPDNLDDPIDVLMYRLCDKLAPSFKKSGHTPNIITTYSLITGLLSCYAIYHNNIVLFIPLFIISYFFDCFDGFFARKYKMTSKFGDYYDHIKDASVYIVLILVMFYKYSSNISIVNIIIMVILLLLLSSHMGCQQRYYKNENKDADEETLDFYQKMCRNKDDIKYTRFFGPGMLTVFTTLMVTFIWLKNNLK
;
A
#
# COMPACT_ATOMS: atom_id res chain seq x y z
N MET A 1 -5.14 2.41 -20.19
CA MET A 1 -4.13 1.55 -19.53
C MET A 1 -4.63 1.14 -18.16
N THR A 2 -4.51 -0.13 -17.77
CA THR A 2 -4.93 -0.63 -16.45
C THR A 2 -3.86 -0.43 -15.37
N LYS A 3 -2.60 -0.30 -15.77
CA LYS A 3 -1.43 -0.04 -14.91
C LYS A 3 -0.86 1.35 -15.18
N LYS A 4 -0.28 1.97 -14.15
CA LYS A 4 0.39 3.28 -14.27
C LYS A 4 1.72 3.17 -15.02
N ILE A 5 2.47 2.09 -14.79
CA ILE A 5 3.82 1.89 -15.34
C ILE A 5 4.00 0.44 -15.81
N PRO A 6 5.00 0.16 -16.65
CA PRO A 6 5.33 -1.20 -17.10
C PRO A 6 5.79 -2.12 -15.96
N ASP A 7 5.50 -3.42 -16.05
CA ASP A 7 5.83 -4.43 -15.01
C ASP A 7 7.32 -4.49 -14.61
N ASN A 8 8.21 -4.20 -15.55
CA ASN A 8 9.66 -4.22 -15.28
C ASN A 8 10.17 -3.00 -14.50
N LEU A 9 9.33 -1.99 -14.31
CA LEU A 9 9.62 -0.76 -13.55
C LEU A 9 8.78 -0.65 -12.28
N ASP A 10 7.75 -1.48 -12.15
CA ASP A 10 6.83 -1.49 -11.01
C ASP A 10 7.36 -2.34 -9.84
N ASP A 11 6.82 -2.13 -8.66
CA ASP A 11 7.09 -2.95 -7.48
C ASP A 11 6.77 -4.42 -7.77
N PRO A 12 7.67 -5.37 -7.47
CA PRO A 12 7.45 -6.78 -7.75
C PRO A 12 6.21 -7.36 -7.09
N ILE A 13 5.85 -6.89 -5.88
CA ILE A 13 4.65 -7.32 -5.16
C ILE A 13 3.40 -6.76 -5.84
N ASP A 14 3.43 -5.49 -6.26
CA ASP A 14 2.31 -4.86 -6.99
C ASP A 14 2.05 -5.58 -8.32
N VAL A 15 3.10 -5.96 -9.05
CA VAL A 15 2.96 -6.74 -10.27
C VAL A 15 2.23 -8.06 -10.03
N LEU A 16 2.55 -8.75 -8.92
CA LEU A 16 1.85 -9.98 -8.52
C LEU A 16 0.38 -9.70 -8.18
N MET A 17 0.12 -8.67 -7.37
CA MET A 17 -1.24 -8.26 -6.96
C MET A 17 -2.07 -7.89 -8.19
N TYR A 18 -1.55 -7.10 -9.13
CA TYR A 18 -2.27 -6.72 -10.34
C TYR A 18 -2.64 -7.90 -11.25
N ARG A 19 -1.83 -8.96 -11.27
CA ARG A 19 -2.20 -10.20 -12.00
C ARG A 19 -3.40 -10.89 -11.36
N LEU A 20 -3.51 -10.89 -10.03
CA LEU A 20 -4.67 -11.39 -9.30
C LEU A 20 -5.89 -10.49 -9.52
N CYS A 21 -5.69 -9.17 -9.44
CA CYS A 21 -6.74 -8.18 -9.71
C CYS A 21 -7.35 -8.36 -11.10
N ASP A 22 -6.52 -8.59 -12.13
CA ASP A 22 -6.99 -8.76 -13.50
C ASP A 22 -7.92 -9.97 -13.65
N LYS A 23 -7.60 -11.08 -12.96
CA LYS A 23 -8.42 -12.30 -12.96
C LYS A 23 -9.76 -12.11 -12.23
N LEU A 24 -9.77 -11.34 -11.13
CA LEU A 24 -10.96 -11.16 -10.29
C LEU A 24 -11.88 -10.03 -10.76
N ALA A 25 -11.32 -9.03 -11.45
CA ALA A 25 -12.05 -7.84 -11.86
C ALA A 25 -13.36 -8.11 -12.62
N PRO A 26 -13.44 -9.08 -13.58
CA PRO A 26 -14.69 -9.35 -14.28
C PRO A 26 -15.81 -9.84 -13.36
N SER A 27 -15.50 -10.68 -12.37
CA SER A 27 -16.47 -11.21 -11.40
C SER A 27 -17.00 -10.10 -10.50
N PHE A 28 -16.11 -9.24 -9.99
CA PHE A 28 -16.49 -8.07 -9.18
C PHE A 28 -17.34 -7.07 -9.96
N LYS A 29 -17.01 -6.85 -11.24
CA LYS A 29 -17.81 -5.98 -12.13
C LYS A 29 -19.21 -6.54 -12.34
N LYS A 30 -19.32 -7.86 -12.60
CA LYS A 30 -20.61 -8.56 -12.77
C LYS A 30 -21.48 -8.48 -11.51
N SER A 31 -20.87 -8.50 -10.32
CA SER A 31 -21.54 -8.39 -9.04
C SER A 31 -21.89 -6.94 -8.62
N GLY A 32 -21.69 -5.96 -9.52
CA GLY A 32 -22.05 -4.56 -9.27
C GLY A 32 -21.12 -3.79 -8.33
N HIS A 33 -19.91 -4.31 -8.06
CA HIS A 33 -18.94 -3.61 -7.19
C HIS A 33 -18.45 -2.32 -7.85
N THR A 34 -18.17 -1.34 -6.99
CA THR A 34 -17.51 -0.08 -7.35
C THR A 34 -16.12 -0.02 -6.72
N PRO A 35 -15.20 0.84 -7.22
CA PRO A 35 -13.90 1.04 -6.58
C PRO A 35 -14.03 1.35 -5.09
N ASN A 36 -14.91 2.27 -4.70
CA ASN A 36 -15.09 2.68 -3.30
C ASN A 36 -15.56 1.54 -2.38
N ILE A 37 -16.34 0.58 -2.90
CA ILE A 37 -16.72 -0.63 -2.14
C ILE A 37 -15.46 -1.48 -1.90
N ILE A 38 -14.58 -1.60 -2.89
CA ILE A 38 -13.33 -2.35 -2.77
C ILE A 38 -12.39 -1.66 -1.76
N THR A 39 -12.28 -0.32 -1.81
CA THR A 39 -11.56 0.48 -0.81
C THR A 39 -12.10 0.24 0.61
N THR A 40 -13.44 0.12 0.75
CA THR A 40 -14.05 -0.22 2.04
C THR A 40 -13.64 -1.62 2.52
N TYR A 41 -13.51 -2.61 1.64
CA TYR A 41 -13.00 -3.94 2.02
C TYR A 41 -11.55 -3.87 2.49
N SER A 42 -10.72 -3.05 1.83
CA SER A 42 -9.34 -2.77 2.28
C SER A 42 -9.34 -2.17 3.69
N LEU A 43 -10.16 -1.15 3.95
CA LEU A 43 -10.28 -0.53 5.27
C LEU A 43 -10.69 -1.54 6.35
N ILE A 44 -11.76 -2.30 6.11
CA ILE A 44 -12.28 -3.28 7.08
C ILE A 44 -11.22 -4.34 7.39
N THR A 45 -10.58 -4.94 6.38
CA THR A 45 -9.57 -5.97 6.58
C THR A 45 -8.31 -5.41 7.24
N GLY A 46 -7.93 -4.16 6.94
CA GLY A 46 -6.84 -3.46 7.59
C GLY A 46 -7.10 -3.20 9.08
N LEU A 47 -8.29 -2.71 9.43
CA LEU A 47 -8.67 -2.51 10.83
C LEU A 47 -8.81 -3.83 11.59
N LEU A 48 -9.32 -4.88 10.95
CA LEU A 48 -9.35 -6.23 11.54
C LEU A 48 -7.94 -6.79 11.76
N SER A 49 -6.98 -6.48 10.90
CA SER A 49 -5.58 -6.84 11.14
C SER A 49 -5.01 -6.13 12.37
N CYS A 50 -5.28 -4.83 12.52
CA CYS A 50 -4.89 -4.08 13.72
C CYS A 50 -5.55 -4.64 14.99
N TYR A 51 -6.81 -5.04 14.91
CA TYR A 51 -7.51 -5.72 16.01
C TYR A 51 -6.87 -7.05 16.35
N ALA A 52 -6.48 -7.85 15.34
CA ALA A 52 -5.80 -9.13 15.55
C ALA A 52 -4.47 -8.96 16.31
N ILE A 53 -3.61 -8.02 15.90
CA ILE A 53 -2.33 -7.79 16.58
C ILE A 53 -2.54 -7.16 17.98
N TYR A 54 -3.58 -6.35 18.17
CA TYR A 54 -3.98 -5.86 19.48
C TYR A 54 -4.30 -7.02 20.43
N HIS A 55 -4.96 -8.09 19.96
CA HIS A 55 -5.23 -9.31 20.71
C HIS A 55 -4.08 -10.33 20.65
N ASN A 56 -2.88 -9.91 20.28
CA ASN A 56 -1.68 -10.74 20.26
C ASN A 56 -1.76 -11.94 19.26
N ASN A 57 -2.60 -11.86 18.26
CA ASN A 57 -2.82 -12.90 17.26
C ASN A 57 -2.12 -12.58 15.94
N ILE A 58 -0.82 -12.92 15.88
CA ILE A 58 0.00 -12.71 14.68
C ILE A 58 -0.45 -13.57 13.50
N VAL A 59 -0.99 -14.76 13.77
CA VAL A 59 -1.46 -15.71 12.73
C VAL A 59 -2.64 -15.12 11.94
N LEU A 60 -3.48 -14.32 12.60
CA LEU A 60 -4.60 -13.64 11.94
C LEU A 60 -4.18 -12.27 11.39
N PHE A 61 -3.23 -11.58 12.02
CA PHE A 61 -2.72 -10.29 11.55
C PHE A 61 -2.15 -10.38 10.14
N ILE A 62 -1.23 -11.33 9.91
CA ILE A 62 -0.50 -11.43 8.65
C ILE A 62 -1.44 -11.56 7.43
N PRO A 63 -2.34 -12.56 7.36
CA PRO A 63 -3.21 -12.69 6.20
C PRO A 63 -4.17 -11.53 6.04
N LEU A 64 -4.73 -10.97 7.13
CA LEU A 64 -5.64 -9.82 7.04
C LEU A 64 -4.94 -8.58 6.52
N PHE A 65 -3.70 -8.32 6.93
CA PHE A 65 -2.93 -7.17 6.46
C PHE A 65 -2.55 -7.29 4.98
N ILE A 66 -2.19 -8.51 4.53
CA ILE A 66 -1.93 -8.80 3.11
C ILE A 66 -3.21 -8.69 2.27
N ILE A 67 -4.35 -9.16 2.78
CA ILE A 67 -5.66 -9.03 2.09
C ILE A 67 -6.08 -7.56 2.00
N SER A 68 -5.84 -6.77 3.05
CA SER A 68 -6.07 -5.32 3.01
C SER A 68 -5.27 -4.67 1.90
N TYR A 69 -3.99 -4.97 1.81
CA TYR A 69 -3.14 -4.47 0.73
C TYR A 69 -3.59 -4.95 -0.66
N PHE A 70 -4.03 -6.20 -0.79
CA PHE A 70 -4.58 -6.70 -2.04
C PHE A 70 -5.80 -5.87 -2.49
N PHE A 71 -6.74 -5.58 -1.60
CA PHE A 71 -7.92 -4.76 -1.93
C PHE A 71 -7.55 -3.32 -2.25
N ASP A 72 -6.51 -2.78 -1.64
CA ASP A 72 -5.90 -1.49 -1.95
C ASP A 72 -5.41 -1.43 -3.41
N CYS A 73 -4.56 -2.37 -3.80
CA CYS A 73 -4.14 -2.50 -5.20
C CYS A 73 -5.32 -2.70 -6.16
N PHE A 74 -6.36 -3.41 -5.69
CA PHE A 74 -7.49 -3.80 -6.51
C PHE A 74 -8.43 -2.63 -6.82
N ASP A 75 -8.70 -1.72 -5.89
CA ASP A 75 -9.62 -0.61 -6.13
C ASP A 75 -9.09 0.35 -7.21
N GLY A 76 -7.83 0.76 -7.14
CA GLY A 76 -7.20 1.58 -8.15
C GLY A 76 -7.08 0.88 -9.51
N PHE A 77 -6.73 -0.42 -9.51
CA PHE A 77 -6.73 -1.22 -10.73
C PHE A 77 -8.12 -1.30 -11.36
N PHE A 78 -9.15 -1.57 -10.56
CA PHE A 78 -10.55 -1.69 -10.98
C PHE A 78 -11.07 -0.37 -11.52
N ALA A 79 -10.78 0.75 -10.81
CA ALA A 79 -11.17 2.08 -11.23
C ALA A 79 -10.61 2.42 -12.63
N ARG A 80 -9.33 2.15 -12.87
CA ARG A 80 -8.69 2.39 -14.18
C ARG A 80 -9.21 1.44 -15.26
N LYS A 81 -9.38 0.16 -14.94
CA LYS A 81 -9.85 -0.84 -15.91
C LYS A 81 -11.24 -0.53 -16.44
N TYR A 82 -12.13 -0.06 -15.59
CA TYR A 82 -13.53 0.20 -15.93
C TYR A 82 -13.87 1.68 -16.11
N LYS A 83 -12.85 2.56 -16.15
CA LYS A 83 -13.01 4.03 -16.29
C LYS A 83 -13.94 4.62 -15.23
N MET A 84 -13.74 4.21 -13.97
CA MET A 84 -14.51 4.64 -12.80
C MET A 84 -13.68 5.46 -11.83
N THR A 85 -12.61 6.10 -12.30
CA THR A 85 -11.76 7.00 -11.50
C THR A 85 -12.55 8.24 -11.07
N SER A 86 -12.35 8.71 -9.84
CA SER A 86 -12.97 9.93 -9.32
C SER A 86 -12.07 10.59 -8.27
N LYS A 87 -12.15 11.93 -8.16
CA LYS A 87 -11.43 12.68 -7.11
C LYS A 87 -11.83 12.20 -5.70
N PHE A 88 -13.10 11.91 -5.46
CA PHE A 88 -13.57 11.37 -4.19
C PHE A 88 -12.93 10.01 -3.87
N GLY A 89 -12.85 9.10 -4.87
CA GLY A 89 -12.23 7.80 -4.70
C GLY A 89 -10.75 7.90 -4.33
N ASP A 90 -10.02 8.80 -4.97
CA ASP A 90 -8.61 9.07 -4.70
C ASP A 90 -8.39 9.59 -3.25
N TYR A 91 -9.19 10.58 -2.80
CA TYR A 91 -9.15 11.05 -1.41
C TYR A 91 -9.54 9.97 -0.41
N TYR A 92 -10.58 9.18 -0.71
CA TYR A 92 -11.05 8.12 0.17
C TYR A 92 -9.97 7.05 0.37
N ASP A 93 -9.27 6.67 -0.68
CA ASP A 93 -8.16 5.72 -0.65
C ASP A 93 -7.02 6.21 0.25
N HIS A 94 -6.56 7.45 0.06
CA HIS A 94 -5.50 8.05 0.89
C HIS A 94 -5.89 8.17 2.37
N ILE A 95 -7.15 8.55 2.67
CA ILE A 95 -7.65 8.62 4.05
C ILE A 95 -7.71 7.22 4.67
N LYS A 96 -8.14 6.23 3.92
CA LYS A 96 -8.17 4.83 4.35
C LYS A 96 -6.77 4.34 4.72
N ASP A 97 -5.79 4.56 3.84
CA ASP A 97 -4.39 4.17 4.08
C ASP A 97 -3.85 4.82 5.34
N ALA A 98 -3.97 6.13 5.44
CA ALA A 98 -3.55 6.87 6.63
C ALA A 98 -4.22 6.32 7.90
N SER A 99 -5.52 6.00 7.86
CA SER A 99 -6.27 5.48 9.00
C SER A 99 -5.73 4.13 9.46
N VAL A 100 -5.51 3.18 8.54
CA VAL A 100 -5.00 1.85 8.89
C VAL A 100 -3.60 1.93 9.48
N TYR A 101 -2.68 2.72 8.87
CA TYR A 101 -1.32 2.88 9.40
C TYR A 101 -1.28 3.62 10.74
N ILE A 102 -2.11 4.65 10.94
CA ILE A 102 -2.21 5.35 12.24
C ILE A 102 -2.68 4.38 13.33
N VAL A 103 -3.74 3.61 13.07
CA VAL A 103 -4.24 2.63 14.04
C VAL A 103 -3.19 1.55 14.33
N LEU A 104 -2.50 1.03 13.31
CA LEU A 104 -1.42 0.07 13.50
C LEU A 104 -0.29 0.64 14.39
N ILE A 105 0.15 1.87 14.11
CA ILE A 105 1.17 2.55 14.90
C ILE A 105 0.72 2.70 16.37
N LEU A 106 -0.51 3.16 16.59
CA LEU A 106 -1.07 3.32 17.95
C LEU A 106 -1.11 1.99 18.69
N VAL A 107 -1.56 0.91 18.03
CA VAL A 107 -1.58 -0.45 18.63
C VAL A 107 -0.16 -0.90 18.96
N MET A 108 0.80 -0.72 18.04
CA MET A 108 2.20 -1.10 18.26
C MET A 108 2.82 -0.34 19.45
N PHE A 109 2.62 0.96 19.55
CA PHE A 109 3.11 1.73 20.69
C PHE A 109 2.40 1.37 22.00
N TYR A 110 1.09 1.15 21.98
CA TYR A 110 0.33 0.80 23.18
C TYR A 110 0.73 -0.58 23.73
N LYS A 111 0.84 -1.59 22.88
CA LYS A 111 1.06 -2.99 23.31
C LYS A 111 2.52 -3.41 23.38
N TYR A 112 3.38 -2.85 22.52
CA TYR A 112 4.72 -3.37 22.26
C TYR A 112 5.83 -2.32 22.44
N SER A 113 5.54 -1.16 23.09
CA SER A 113 6.48 -0.05 23.25
C SER A 113 7.83 -0.48 23.85
N SER A 114 7.83 -1.38 24.83
CA SER A 114 9.06 -1.92 25.44
C SER A 114 9.97 -2.70 24.49
N ASN A 115 9.46 -3.17 23.38
CA ASN A 115 10.18 -3.96 22.36
C ASN A 115 10.50 -3.15 21.09
N ILE A 116 9.91 -1.97 20.95
CA ILE A 116 10.22 -1.02 19.86
C ILE A 116 11.52 -0.33 20.22
N SER A 117 12.55 -0.52 19.41
CA SER A 117 13.82 0.16 19.55
C SER A 117 13.90 1.39 18.66
N ILE A 118 14.79 2.32 18.97
CA ILE A 118 15.09 3.47 18.09
C ILE A 118 15.49 3.01 16.68
N VAL A 119 16.15 1.85 16.56
CA VAL A 119 16.53 1.27 15.27
C VAL A 119 15.29 0.93 14.43
N ASN A 120 14.23 0.37 15.04
CA ASN A 120 12.98 0.09 14.32
C ASN A 120 12.37 1.39 13.75
N ILE A 121 12.39 2.47 14.54
CA ILE A 121 11.87 3.78 14.11
C ILE A 121 12.72 4.33 12.95
N ILE A 122 14.05 4.29 13.08
CA ILE A 122 14.96 4.76 12.02
C ILE A 122 14.72 3.97 10.72
N ILE A 123 14.62 2.64 10.79
CA ILE A 123 14.35 1.80 9.62
C ILE A 123 13.03 2.21 8.97
N MET A 124 11.97 2.41 9.74
CA MET A 124 10.68 2.83 9.18
C MET A 124 10.74 4.20 8.51
N VAL A 125 11.43 5.17 9.11
CA VAL A 125 11.61 6.49 8.50
C VAL A 125 12.36 6.37 7.17
N ILE A 126 13.43 5.57 7.12
CA ILE A 126 14.19 5.33 5.87
C ILE A 126 13.28 4.69 4.81
N LEU A 127 12.50 3.66 5.18
CA LEU A 127 11.57 3.00 4.24
C LEU A 127 10.51 3.96 3.70
N LEU A 128 9.97 4.85 4.54
CA LEU A 128 9.00 5.87 4.12
C LEU A 128 9.62 6.90 3.16
N LEU A 129 10.86 7.30 3.39
CA LEU A 129 11.60 8.20 2.47
C LEU A 129 11.86 7.52 1.12
N LEU A 130 12.24 6.25 1.12
CA LEU A 130 12.47 5.46 -0.09
C LEU A 130 11.16 5.22 -0.85
N LEU A 131 10.06 4.90 -0.15
CA LEU A 131 8.72 4.83 -0.72
C LEU A 131 8.34 6.14 -1.38
N SER A 132 8.50 7.27 -0.68
CA SER A 132 8.16 8.60 -1.21
C SER A 132 8.95 8.91 -2.49
N SER A 133 10.23 8.52 -2.53
CA SER A 133 11.06 8.63 -3.73
C SER A 133 10.55 7.75 -4.87
N HIS A 134 10.16 6.49 -4.57
CA HIS A 134 9.59 5.59 -5.58
C HIS A 134 8.27 6.13 -6.14
N MET A 135 7.34 6.54 -5.28
CA MET A 135 6.06 7.14 -5.71
C MET A 135 6.27 8.40 -6.54
N GLY A 136 7.25 9.23 -6.18
CA GLY A 136 7.65 10.40 -6.96
C GLY A 136 8.14 10.04 -8.37
N CYS A 137 8.98 9.01 -8.48
CA CYS A 137 9.46 8.53 -9.78
C CYS A 137 8.34 7.86 -10.60
N GLN A 138 7.47 7.08 -9.95
CA GLN A 138 6.30 6.49 -10.58
C GLN A 138 5.37 7.55 -11.17
N GLN A 139 5.06 8.61 -10.40
CA GLN A 139 4.21 9.69 -10.84
C GLN A 139 4.86 10.50 -11.99
N ARG A 140 6.16 10.79 -11.89
CA ARG A 140 6.91 11.48 -12.93
C ARG A 140 6.96 10.69 -14.23
N TYR A 141 7.16 9.36 -14.14
CA TYR A 141 7.12 8.47 -15.30
C TYR A 141 5.73 8.45 -15.93
N TYR A 142 4.70 8.23 -15.11
CA TYR A 142 3.31 8.13 -15.55
C TYR A 142 2.82 9.39 -16.26
N LYS A 143 3.05 10.58 -15.69
CA LYS A 143 2.67 11.85 -16.31
C LYS A 143 3.43 12.14 -17.59
N ASN A 144 4.69 11.74 -17.70
CA ASN A 144 5.46 11.91 -18.91
C ASN A 144 4.95 11.03 -20.07
N GLU A 145 4.45 9.83 -19.76
CA GLU A 145 3.94 8.89 -20.77
C GLU A 145 2.44 9.11 -21.07
N ASN A 146 1.67 9.68 -20.14
CA ASN A 146 0.23 9.93 -20.25
C ASN A 146 -0.05 11.43 -20.04
N LYS A 147 -0.01 12.21 -21.11
CA LYS A 147 -0.15 13.68 -21.07
C LYS A 147 -1.46 14.20 -20.48
N ASP A 148 -2.51 13.37 -20.49
CA ASP A 148 -3.86 13.71 -19.99
C ASP A 148 -4.13 13.12 -18.59
N ALA A 149 -3.09 12.78 -17.84
CA ALA A 149 -3.24 12.16 -16.53
C ALA A 149 -3.44 13.23 -15.44
N ASP A 150 -4.66 13.33 -14.94
CA ASP A 150 -5.10 14.27 -13.89
C ASP A 150 -5.00 13.68 -12.47
N GLU A 151 -3.86 13.11 -12.09
CA GLU A 151 -3.61 12.71 -10.70
C GLU A 151 -2.84 13.82 -9.98
N GLU A 152 -3.55 14.73 -9.32
CA GLU A 152 -2.97 15.90 -8.63
C GLU A 152 -2.39 15.52 -7.25
N THR A 153 -2.97 14.52 -6.56
CA THR A 153 -2.64 14.19 -5.16
C THR A 153 -1.19 13.73 -4.95
N LEU A 154 -0.57 13.11 -5.94
CA LEU A 154 0.82 12.64 -5.88
C LEU A 154 1.85 13.58 -6.49
N ASP A 155 1.44 14.74 -7.01
CA ASP A 155 2.34 15.69 -7.68
C ASP A 155 3.45 16.22 -6.76
N PHE A 156 3.15 16.34 -5.48
CA PHE A 156 4.14 16.73 -4.48
C PHE A 156 5.37 15.80 -4.48
N TYR A 157 5.14 14.50 -4.64
CA TYR A 157 6.22 13.51 -4.61
C TYR A 157 7.13 13.54 -5.83
N GLN A 158 6.70 14.10 -6.96
CA GLN A 158 7.53 14.20 -8.17
C GLN A 158 8.87 14.91 -7.92
N LYS A 159 8.89 15.85 -6.97
CA LYS A 159 10.10 16.59 -6.59
C LYS A 159 11.16 15.70 -5.93
N MET A 160 10.78 14.55 -5.39
CA MET A 160 11.69 13.59 -4.75
C MET A 160 12.39 12.67 -5.76
N CYS A 161 11.95 12.66 -7.01
CA CYS A 161 12.59 11.90 -8.09
C CYS A 161 13.50 12.81 -8.92
N ARG A 162 14.79 12.50 -9.02
CA ARG A 162 15.76 13.26 -9.84
C ARG A 162 15.48 13.07 -11.33
N ASN A 163 15.47 11.80 -11.77
CA ASN A 163 15.24 11.42 -13.15
C ASN A 163 14.16 10.34 -13.23
N LYS A 164 13.40 10.32 -14.34
CA LYS A 164 12.38 9.29 -14.54
C LYS A 164 12.98 7.86 -14.55
N ASP A 165 14.23 7.71 -14.98
CA ASP A 165 14.92 6.41 -15.04
C ASP A 165 15.31 5.85 -13.66
N ASP A 166 15.33 6.69 -12.61
CA ASP A 166 15.64 6.27 -11.24
C ASP A 166 14.60 5.26 -10.72
N ILE A 167 13.42 5.19 -11.35
CA ILE A 167 12.36 4.22 -11.05
C ILE A 167 12.87 2.76 -11.12
N LYS A 168 13.87 2.47 -11.98
CA LYS A 168 14.49 1.15 -12.10
C LYS A 168 15.14 0.69 -10.80
N TYR A 169 15.66 1.62 -10.01
CA TYR A 169 16.33 1.34 -8.74
C TYR A 169 15.35 1.43 -7.57
N THR A 170 14.41 2.39 -7.61
CA THR A 170 13.46 2.61 -6.53
C THR A 170 12.31 1.58 -6.49
N ARG A 171 12.11 0.78 -7.54
CA ARG A 171 11.03 -0.21 -7.65
C ARG A 171 10.94 -1.21 -6.48
N PHE A 172 12.06 -1.48 -5.80
CA PHE A 172 12.09 -2.39 -4.65
C PHE A 172 11.68 -1.72 -3.32
N PHE A 173 11.24 -0.46 -3.39
CA PHE A 173 10.79 0.33 -2.24
C PHE A 173 9.37 0.89 -2.47
N GLY A 174 8.59 0.22 -3.31
CA GLY A 174 7.20 0.56 -3.57
C GLY A 174 6.26 0.15 -2.43
N PRO A 175 4.96 0.43 -2.58
CA PRO A 175 3.95 0.13 -1.56
C PRO A 175 3.87 -1.35 -1.19
N GLY A 176 4.04 -2.25 -2.17
CA GLY A 176 4.04 -3.70 -1.94
C GLY A 176 5.18 -4.15 -1.06
N MET A 177 6.38 -3.69 -1.37
CA MET A 177 7.57 -4.00 -0.56
C MET A 177 7.47 -3.37 0.83
N LEU A 178 6.94 -2.14 0.97
CA LEU A 178 6.70 -1.53 2.28
C LEU A 178 5.75 -2.40 3.13
N THR A 179 4.69 -2.94 2.52
CA THR A 179 3.74 -3.84 3.21
C THR A 179 4.45 -5.10 3.72
N VAL A 180 5.33 -5.69 2.92
CA VAL A 180 6.16 -6.85 3.34
C VAL A 180 7.08 -6.46 4.50
N PHE A 181 7.83 -5.35 4.38
CA PHE A 181 8.71 -4.89 5.45
C PHE A 181 7.97 -4.57 6.74
N THR A 182 6.80 -3.90 6.65
CA THR A 182 5.94 -3.62 7.81
C THR A 182 5.49 -4.92 8.48
N THR A 183 5.03 -5.89 7.70
CA THR A 183 4.61 -7.21 8.21
C THR A 183 5.74 -7.92 8.94
N LEU A 184 6.94 -7.96 8.35
CA LEU A 184 8.13 -8.57 8.96
C LEU A 184 8.53 -7.86 10.26
N MET A 185 8.49 -6.52 10.28
CA MET A 185 8.85 -5.74 11.44
C MET A 185 7.85 -5.95 12.60
N VAL A 186 6.55 -5.93 12.31
CA VAL A 186 5.51 -6.22 13.31
C VAL A 186 5.69 -7.63 13.87
N THR A 187 5.94 -8.60 12.98
CA THR A 187 6.19 -9.99 13.39
C THR A 187 7.42 -10.12 14.28
N PHE A 188 8.52 -9.44 13.94
CA PHE A 188 9.74 -9.44 14.75
C PHE A 188 9.52 -8.84 16.13
N ILE A 189 8.83 -7.69 16.22
CA ILE A 189 8.51 -7.03 17.49
C ILE A 189 7.59 -7.93 18.33
N TRP A 190 6.60 -8.58 17.70
CA TRP A 190 5.69 -9.51 18.35
C TRP A 190 6.44 -10.74 18.91
N LEU A 191 7.33 -11.35 18.12
CA LEU A 191 8.17 -12.47 18.57
C LEU A 191 9.03 -12.09 19.77
N LYS A 192 9.68 -10.94 19.72
CA LYS A 192 10.49 -10.41 20.83
C LYS A 192 9.68 -10.19 22.12
N ASN A 193 8.39 -9.89 21.99
CA ASN A 193 7.48 -9.72 23.12
C ASN A 193 7.03 -11.06 23.72
N ASN A 194 6.84 -12.10 22.90
CA ASN A 194 6.24 -13.37 23.32
C ASN A 194 7.27 -14.48 23.63
N LEU A 195 8.55 -14.28 23.27
CA LEU A 195 9.64 -15.20 23.57
C LEU A 195 10.44 -14.81 24.82
N LYS A 196 10.01 -13.77 25.55
CA LYS A 196 10.49 -13.42 26.88
C LYS A 196 9.64 -14.11 27.94
#